data_7a26d70a9262301e2dd0a42b0cd0a20a
#
_entry.id   7a26d70a9262301e2dd0a42b0cd0a20a
#
_cell.length_a   1.000
_cell.length_b   1.000
_cell.length_c   1.000
_cell.angle_alpha   90.00
_cell.angle_beta   90.00
_cell.angle_gamma   90.00
#
_symmetry.space_group_name_H-M   'P 1'
#
loop_
_entity.id
_entity.type
_entity.pdbx_description
1 polymer ?
#
loop_
_entity_poly.entity_id
_entity_poly.type
_entity_poly.pdbx_seq_one_letter_code
_entity_poly.pdbx_strand_id
1 'polypeptide(L)'
;MSDAQAFVDAHRDEGTTELFGITELCQEFGITLRALRFYEDKGLLAPRRINGARVYTRRDRARLALILRAKSIGSALSEIKRYLDLYGDHGEGRAQQLGFVIDRTDTAIKELEQKRARIDETLAELQLINATCRKHLEARRQVEGSSASVTADIPPRLVAQAPVSRPL
;
A
#
# COMPACT_ATOMS: atom_id res chain seq x y z
N MET A 1 -9.01 2.38 34.82
CA MET A 1 -9.56 3.45 33.96
C MET A 1 -8.76 4.70 34.29
N SER A 2 -8.25 5.42 33.30
CA SER A 2 -7.42 6.61 33.53
C SER A 2 -8.35 7.78 33.92
N ASP A 3 -7.90 8.67 34.85
CA ASP A 3 -8.65 9.87 35.27
C ASP A 3 -9.06 10.75 34.06
N ALA A 4 -8.27 10.72 32.98
CA ALA A 4 -8.59 11.42 31.74
C ALA A 4 -9.83 10.84 31.04
N GLN A 5 -10.06 9.56 31.09
CA GLN A 5 -11.23 8.91 30.50
C GLN A 5 -12.48 9.23 31.32
N ALA A 6 -12.38 9.16 32.64
CA ALA A 6 -13.48 9.52 33.54
C ALA A 6 -13.89 10.99 33.37
N PHE A 7 -12.93 11.91 33.13
CA PHE A 7 -13.21 13.33 32.85
C PHE A 7 -13.93 13.54 31.51
N VAL A 8 -13.48 12.85 30.46
CA VAL A 8 -14.11 12.89 29.12
C VAL A 8 -15.54 12.36 29.18
N ASP A 9 -15.76 11.28 29.91
CA ASP A 9 -17.09 10.67 30.06
C ASP A 9 -18.04 11.56 30.87
N ALA A 10 -17.52 12.25 31.93
CA ALA A 10 -18.32 13.18 32.74
C ALA A 10 -18.73 14.46 31.97
N HIS A 11 -17.95 14.89 30.96
CA HIS A 11 -18.25 16.09 30.16
C HIS A 11 -19.01 15.78 28.86
N ARG A 12 -19.26 14.52 28.54
CA ARG A 12 -20.14 14.12 27.42
C ARG A 12 -21.60 14.52 27.63
N ASP A 13 -22.05 14.62 28.87
CA ASP A 13 -23.45 14.93 29.21
C ASP A 13 -23.79 16.43 29.19
N GLU A 14 -22.80 17.33 29.10
CA GLU A 14 -23.03 18.78 29.03
C GLU A 14 -23.15 19.31 27.57
N GLY A 15 -23.96 18.69 26.78
CA GLY A 15 -24.76 19.23 25.66
C GLY A 15 -24.07 19.92 24.48
N THR A 16 -22.74 20.21 24.40
CA THR A 16 -22.18 20.95 23.25
C THR A 16 -20.73 20.68 22.87
N THR A 17 -19.94 19.95 23.62
CA THR A 17 -18.53 19.71 23.26
C THR A 17 -18.17 18.25 23.48
N GLU A 18 -18.37 17.45 22.44
CA GLU A 18 -17.89 16.06 22.42
C GLU A 18 -16.36 16.06 22.51
N LEU A 19 -15.83 15.47 23.58
CA LEU A 19 -14.40 15.41 23.88
C LEU A 19 -13.92 13.95 23.78
N PHE A 20 -12.74 13.74 23.25
CA PHE A 20 -12.14 12.42 23.00
C PHE A 20 -10.80 12.31 23.72
N GLY A 21 -10.56 11.16 24.35
CA GLY A 21 -9.26 10.82 24.90
C GLY A 21 -8.29 10.33 23.83
N ILE A 22 -6.99 10.43 24.12
CA ILE A 22 -5.94 9.97 23.18
C ILE A 22 -6.09 8.48 22.83
N THR A 23 -6.41 7.63 23.80
CA THR A 23 -6.58 6.19 23.59
C THR A 23 -7.80 5.88 22.74
N GLU A 24 -8.88 6.61 22.96
CA GLU A 24 -10.13 6.48 22.22
C GLU A 24 -9.92 6.77 20.72
N LEU A 25 -9.29 7.92 20.40
CA LEU A 25 -8.98 8.24 19.00
C LEU A 25 -8.03 7.23 18.36
N CYS A 26 -7.04 6.74 19.09
CA CYS A 26 -6.12 5.73 18.57
C CYS A 26 -6.85 4.42 18.24
N GLN A 27 -7.79 4.00 19.08
CA GLN A 27 -8.60 2.80 18.86
C GLN A 27 -9.57 2.99 17.67
N GLU A 28 -10.26 4.13 17.63
CA GLU A 28 -11.22 4.44 16.56
C GLU A 28 -10.56 4.43 15.17
N PHE A 29 -9.39 5.06 15.05
CA PHE A 29 -8.71 5.22 13.77
C PHE A 29 -7.65 4.15 13.47
N GLY A 30 -7.45 3.19 14.35
CA GLY A 30 -6.47 2.11 14.18
C GLY A 30 -5.02 2.62 14.11
N ILE A 31 -4.69 3.71 14.84
CA ILE A 31 -3.36 4.31 14.83
C ILE A 31 -2.68 4.18 16.20
N THR A 32 -1.34 4.30 16.21
CA THR A 32 -0.57 4.26 17.45
C THR A 32 -0.56 5.62 18.16
N LEU A 33 -0.38 5.61 19.48
CA LEU A 33 -0.13 6.81 20.29
C LEU A 33 1.03 7.65 19.74
N ARG A 34 2.07 6.97 19.22
CA ARG A 34 3.23 7.63 18.61
C ARG A 34 2.85 8.39 17.35
N ALA A 35 2.01 7.81 16.50
CA ALA A 35 1.54 8.45 15.27
C ALA A 35 0.69 9.70 15.61
N LEU A 36 -0.20 9.60 16.59
CA LEU A 36 -1.03 10.73 16.98
C LEU A 36 -0.19 11.89 17.53
N ARG A 37 0.78 11.59 18.42
CA ARG A 37 1.73 12.60 18.93
C ARG A 37 2.58 13.22 17.83
N PHE A 38 3.00 12.44 16.85
CA PHE A 38 3.72 12.95 15.70
C PHE A 38 2.90 13.98 14.91
N TYR A 39 1.59 13.78 14.76
CA TYR A 39 0.72 14.78 14.11
C TYR A 39 0.57 16.05 14.95
N GLU A 40 0.57 15.94 16.28
CA GLU A 40 0.64 17.11 17.18
C GLU A 40 1.95 17.87 17.00
N ASP A 41 3.09 17.18 17.04
CA ASP A 41 4.44 17.76 16.89
C ASP A 41 4.60 18.48 15.54
N LYS A 42 3.91 18.01 14.50
CA LYS A 42 3.87 18.66 13.18
C LYS A 42 2.84 19.79 13.09
N GLY A 43 2.11 20.09 14.16
CA GLY A 43 1.10 21.12 14.19
C GLY A 43 -0.13 20.85 13.33
N LEU A 44 -0.42 19.57 13.07
CA LEU A 44 -1.60 19.12 12.35
C LEU A 44 -2.82 18.99 13.29
N LEU A 45 -2.55 18.71 14.57
CA LEU A 45 -3.54 18.62 15.65
C LEU A 45 -3.07 19.50 16.81
N ALA A 46 -4.01 20.06 17.54
CA ALA A 46 -3.75 20.94 18.69
C ALA A 46 -4.68 20.58 19.87
N PRO A 47 -4.45 19.41 20.52
CA PRO A 47 -5.29 19.01 21.65
C PRO A 47 -5.18 19.97 22.82
N ARG A 48 -6.26 20.14 23.55
CA ARG A 48 -6.26 20.84 24.83
C ARG A 48 -5.65 19.96 25.91
N ARG A 49 -5.14 20.57 26.96
CA ARG A 49 -4.71 19.86 28.17
C ARG A 49 -5.68 20.16 29.29
N ILE A 50 -6.28 19.11 29.83
CA ILE A 50 -7.17 19.18 30.98
C ILE A 50 -6.58 18.24 32.05
N ASN A 51 -6.26 18.78 33.22
CA ASN A 51 -5.59 18.04 34.31
C ASN A 51 -4.34 17.25 33.86
N GLY A 52 -3.56 17.82 32.92
CA GLY A 52 -2.36 17.18 32.35
C GLY A 52 -2.64 16.17 31.23
N ALA A 53 -3.87 15.74 31.04
CA ALA A 53 -4.27 14.84 29.98
C ALA A 53 -4.56 15.55 28.65
N ARG A 54 -4.26 14.86 27.53
CA ARG A 54 -4.63 15.33 26.19
C ARG A 54 -6.10 15.04 25.90
N VAL A 55 -6.81 16.06 25.51
CA VAL A 55 -8.24 15.99 25.18
C VAL A 55 -8.44 16.61 23.81
N TYR A 56 -9.12 15.90 22.94
CA TYR A 56 -9.38 16.30 21.55
C TYR A 56 -10.85 16.65 21.38
N THR A 57 -11.10 17.64 20.57
CA THR A 57 -12.45 18.10 20.22
C THR A 57 -13.00 17.29 19.02
N ARG A 58 -14.31 17.41 18.75
CA ARG A 58 -14.92 16.89 17.53
C ARG A 58 -14.23 17.43 16.27
N ARG A 59 -13.72 18.66 16.30
CA ARG A 59 -12.94 19.25 15.21
C ARG A 59 -11.60 18.51 15.02
N ASP A 60 -10.89 18.22 16.12
CA ASP A 60 -9.63 17.46 16.05
C ASP A 60 -9.85 16.05 15.52
N ARG A 61 -10.93 15.38 15.90
CA ARG A 61 -11.34 14.08 15.38
C ARG A 61 -11.58 14.13 13.86
N ALA A 62 -12.33 15.14 13.39
CA ALA A 62 -12.56 15.34 11.95
C ALA A 62 -11.24 15.65 11.20
N ARG A 63 -10.36 16.49 11.78
CA ARG A 63 -9.03 16.78 11.21
C ARG A 63 -8.18 15.50 11.11
N LEU A 64 -8.20 14.64 12.12
CA LEU A 64 -7.48 13.38 12.10
C LEU A 64 -7.97 12.45 10.98
N ALA A 65 -9.27 12.32 10.80
CA ALA A 65 -9.86 11.57 9.69
C ALA A 65 -9.35 12.06 8.32
N LEU A 66 -9.31 13.39 8.12
CA LEU A 66 -8.80 14.01 6.90
C LEU A 66 -7.29 13.75 6.71
N ILE A 67 -6.49 13.88 7.77
CA ILE A 67 -5.05 13.59 7.74
C ILE A 67 -4.80 12.16 7.28
N LEU A 68 -5.47 11.18 7.88
CA LEU A 68 -5.31 9.77 7.56
C LEU A 68 -5.75 9.46 6.13
N ARG A 69 -6.86 10.03 5.68
CA ARG A 69 -7.34 9.87 4.29
C ARG A 69 -6.36 10.48 3.29
N ALA A 70 -5.86 11.69 3.52
CA ALA A 70 -4.88 12.32 2.65
C ALA A 70 -3.56 11.52 2.59
N LYS A 71 -3.13 10.96 3.73
CA LYS A 71 -1.96 10.07 3.79
C LYS A 71 -2.17 8.77 3.01
N SER A 72 -3.34 8.18 3.04
CA SER A 72 -3.61 6.93 2.29
C SER A 72 -3.53 7.10 0.78
N ILE A 73 -3.74 8.31 0.26
CA ILE A 73 -3.55 8.65 -1.16
C ILE A 73 -2.16 9.25 -1.47
N GLY A 74 -1.21 9.18 -0.52
CA GLY A 74 0.18 9.57 -0.72
C GLY A 74 0.48 11.06 -0.57
N SER A 75 -0.42 11.87 0.00
CA SER A 75 -0.16 13.31 0.23
C SER A 75 0.95 13.51 1.25
N ALA A 76 1.82 14.50 0.99
CA ALA A 76 2.86 14.92 1.92
C ALA A 76 2.25 15.65 3.13
N LEU A 77 2.88 15.54 4.31
CA LEU A 77 2.36 16.20 5.52
C LEU A 77 2.29 17.73 5.41
N SER A 78 3.19 18.34 4.64
CA SER A 78 3.18 19.78 4.35
C SER A 78 1.96 20.21 3.54
N GLU A 79 1.55 19.38 2.57
CA GLU A 79 0.34 19.60 1.77
C GLU A 79 -0.91 19.45 2.64
N ILE A 80 -0.94 18.41 3.50
CA ILE A 80 -2.03 18.18 4.44
C ILE A 80 -2.18 19.37 5.39
N LYS A 81 -1.06 19.89 5.93
CA LYS A 81 -1.06 21.06 6.80
C LYS A 81 -1.63 22.28 6.08
N ARG A 82 -1.12 22.56 4.88
CA ARG A 82 -1.63 23.68 4.05
C ARG A 82 -3.13 23.56 3.81
N TYR A 83 -3.62 22.36 3.49
CA TYR A 83 -5.04 22.11 3.32
C TYR A 83 -5.85 22.41 4.59
N LEU A 84 -5.37 21.95 5.75
CA LEU A 84 -6.03 22.15 7.03
C LEU A 84 -6.01 23.62 7.46
N ASP A 85 -4.97 24.37 7.10
CA ASP A 85 -4.83 25.79 7.42
C ASP A 85 -5.71 26.69 6.53
N LEU A 86 -6.10 26.19 5.33
CA LEU A 86 -7.10 26.86 4.48
C LEU A 86 -8.52 26.82 5.06
N TYR A 87 -8.75 25.96 6.04
CA TYR A 87 -10.04 25.88 6.73
C TYR A 87 -10.10 26.94 7.83
N GLY A 88 -10.43 28.19 7.46
CA GLY A 88 -10.68 29.27 8.41
C GLY A 88 -11.64 28.85 9.52
N ASP A 89 -11.69 29.61 10.60
CA ASP A 89 -12.53 29.27 11.77
C ASP A 89 -14.04 29.28 11.44
N HIS A 90 -14.44 29.91 10.34
CA HIS A 90 -15.84 30.11 9.93
C HIS A 90 -16.20 29.49 8.57
N GLY A 91 -15.34 28.66 7.99
CA GLY A 91 -15.63 27.95 6.73
C GLY A 91 -15.43 28.78 5.45
N GLU A 92 -14.80 29.93 5.54
CA GLU A 92 -14.57 30.90 4.44
C GLU A 92 -13.66 30.34 3.33
N GLY A 93 -12.83 29.36 3.65
CA GLY A 93 -11.90 28.70 2.71
C GLY A 93 -12.43 27.46 2.00
N ARG A 94 -13.74 27.15 2.09
CA ARG A 94 -14.28 25.87 1.58
C ARG A 94 -14.10 25.69 0.07
N ALA A 95 -14.27 26.74 -0.71
CA ALA A 95 -14.08 26.68 -2.16
C ALA A 95 -12.60 26.46 -2.52
N GLN A 96 -11.68 27.15 -1.85
CA GLN A 96 -10.23 27.00 -2.02
C GLN A 96 -9.75 25.61 -1.59
N GLN A 97 -10.32 25.05 -0.51
CA GLN A 97 -10.07 23.69 -0.09
C GLN A 97 -10.51 22.67 -1.13
N LEU A 98 -11.72 22.83 -1.67
CA LEU A 98 -12.23 21.92 -2.72
C LEU A 98 -11.35 21.99 -3.97
N GLY A 99 -10.96 23.20 -4.41
CA GLY A 99 -10.02 23.38 -5.51
C GLY A 99 -8.69 22.67 -5.26
N PHE A 100 -8.10 22.87 -4.08
CA PHE A 100 -6.85 22.18 -3.70
C PHE A 100 -6.99 20.66 -3.72
N VAL A 101 -8.11 20.11 -3.23
CA VAL A 101 -8.34 18.64 -3.25
C VAL A 101 -8.49 18.15 -4.68
N ILE A 102 -9.24 18.86 -5.53
CA ILE A 102 -9.42 18.51 -6.93
C ILE A 102 -8.05 18.44 -7.64
N ASP A 103 -7.27 19.50 -7.59
CA ASP A 103 -5.95 19.58 -8.22
C ASP A 103 -5.03 18.45 -7.73
N ARG A 104 -5.06 18.16 -6.44
CA ARG A 104 -4.20 17.12 -5.84
C ARG A 104 -4.65 15.72 -6.23
N THR A 105 -5.96 15.47 -6.24
CA THR A 105 -6.50 14.16 -6.65
C THR A 105 -6.32 13.93 -8.15
N ASP A 106 -6.52 14.93 -8.99
CA ASP A 106 -6.27 14.83 -10.44
C ASP A 106 -4.81 14.50 -10.74
N THR A 107 -3.88 15.12 -10.02
CA THR A 107 -2.46 14.81 -10.15
C THR A 107 -2.17 13.36 -9.74
N ALA A 108 -2.71 12.91 -8.61
CA ALA A 108 -2.53 11.54 -8.11
C ALA A 108 -3.16 10.50 -9.05
N ILE A 109 -4.33 10.78 -9.62
CA ILE A 109 -4.98 9.92 -10.61
C ILE A 109 -4.09 9.75 -11.83
N LYS A 110 -3.60 10.85 -12.41
CA LYS A 110 -2.69 10.81 -13.59
C LYS A 110 -1.42 9.99 -13.31
N GLU A 111 -0.80 10.17 -12.14
CA GLU A 111 0.39 9.39 -11.75
C GLU A 111 0.08 7.89 -11.63
N LEU A 112 -1.07 7.53 -11.07
CA LEU A 112 -1.50 6.14 -10.93
C LEU A 112 -1.85 5.50 -12.27
N GLU A 113 -2.50 6.23 -13.17
CA GLU A 113 -2.79 5.77 -14.52
C GLU A 113 -1.51 5.51 -15.31
N GLN A 114 -0.51 6.40 -15.21
CA GLN A 114 0.80 6.19 -15.84
C GLN A 114 1.53 4.97 -15.26
N LYS A 115 1.48 4.76 -13.93
CA LYS A 115 2.06 3.57 -13.29
C LYS A 115 1.35 2.30 -13.76
N ARG A 116 0.02 2.33 -13.86
CA ARG A 116 -0.77 1.20 -14.37
C ARG A 116 -0.39 0.86 -15.80
N ALA A 117 -0.30 1.84 -16.68
CA ALA A 117 0.11 1.62 -18.07
C ALA A 117 1.49 0.93 -18.16
N ARG A 118 2.49 1.40 -17.39
CA ARG A 118 3.83 0.77 -17.35
C ARG A 118 3.79 -0.67 -16.82
N ILE A 119 2.95 -0.95 -15.83
CA ILE A 119 2.78 -2.31 -15.30
C ILE A 119 2.14 -3.20 -16.36
N ASP A 120 1.12 -2.73 -17.08
CA ASP A 120 0.45 -3.47 -18.15
C ASP A 120 1.41 -3.78 -19.30
N GLU A 121 2.26 -2.82 -19.71
CA GLU A 121 3.32 -3.03 -20.70
C GLU A 121 4.33 -4.11 -20.25
N THR A 122 4.82 -3.99 -19.03
CA THR A 122 5.78 -4.98 -18.47
C THR A 122 5.15 -6.37 -18.37
N LEU A 123 3.89 -6.46 -17.99
CA LEU A 123 3.15 -7.71 -17.91
C LEU A 123 3.00 -8.37 -19.28
N ALA A 124 2.67 -7.58 -20.31
CA ALA A 124 2.57 -8.07 -21.69
C ALA A 124 3.91 -8.61 -22.20
N GLU A 125 5.02 -7.91 -21.92
CA GLU A 125 6.37 -8.37 -22.28
C GLU A 125 6.73 -9.68 -21.59
N LEU A 126 6.50 -9.79 -20.29
CA LEU A 126 6.77 -11.02 -19.53
C LEU A 126 5.91 -12.20 -20.00
N GLN A 127 4.67 -11.97 -20.37
CA GLN A 127 3.79 -12.98 -20.94
C GLN A 127 4.33 -13.49 -22.28
N LEU A 128 4.80 -12.60 -23.16
CA LEU A 128 5.40 -12.97 -24.43
C LEU A 128 6.68 -13.80 -24.24
N ILE A 129 7.57 -13.38 -23.35
CA ILE A 129 8.79 -14.11 -23.01
C ILE A 129 8.43 -15.51 -22.49
N ASN A 130 7.49 -15.59 -21.55
CA ASN A 130 7.05 -16.87 -20.96
C ASN A 130 6.48 -17.82 -22.02
N ALA A 131 5.60 -17.32 -22.91
CA ALA A 131 5.02 -18.11 -23.99
C ALA A 131 6.11 -18.63 -24.97
N THR A 132 7.08 -17.78 -25.31
CA THR A 132 8.21 -18.15 -26.18
C THR A 132 9.08 -19.22 -25.54
N CYS A 133 9.43 -19.06 -24.26
CA CYS A 133 10.21 -20.06 -23.53
C CYS A 133 9.47 -21.40 -23.42
N ARG A 134 8.18 -21.40 -23.15
CA ARG A 134 7.36 -22.62 -23.12
C ARG A 134 7.36 -23.34 -24.46
N LYS A 135 7.16 -22.61 -25.56
CA LYS A 135 7.20 -23.17 -26.90
C LYS A 135 8.54 -23.82 -27.23
N HIS A 136 9.65 -23.17 -26.90
CA HIS A 136 10.99 -23.75 -27.10
C HIS A 136 11.25 -24.97 -26.22
N LEU A 137 10.79 -24.97 -24.98
CA LEU A 137 10.94 -26.13 -24.09
C LEU A 137 10.13 -27.32 -24.59
N GLU A 138 8.94 -27.14 -25.07
CA GLU A 138 8.10 -28.19 -25.66
C GLU A 138 8.75 -28.77 -26.92
N ALA A 139 9.26 -27.90 -27.82
CA ALA A 139 9.95 -28.36 -29.02
C ALA A 139 11.19 -29.21 -28.69
N ARG A 140 12.00 -28.84 -27.69
CA ARG A 140 13.13 -29.63 -27.21
C ARG A 140 12.72 -31.01 -26.69
N ARG A 141 11.66 -31.06 -25.85
CA ARG A 141 11.15 -32.33 -25.31
C ARG A 141 10.67 -33.30 -26.41
N GLN A 142 10.07 -32.78 -27.46
CA GLN A 142 9.63 -33.57 -28.61
C GLN A 142 10.83 -34.17 -29.37
N VAL A 143 11.91 -33.40 -29.58
CA VAL A 143 13.13 -33.90 -30.22
C VAL A 143 13.83 -34.97 -29.36
N GLU A 144 13.94 -34.75 -28.07
CA GLU A 144 14.54 -35.71 -27.14
C GLU A 144 13.71 -37.00 -27.04
N GLY A 145 12.39 -36.91 -26.99
CA GLY A 145 11.48 -38.04 -26.99
C GLY A 145 11.54 -38.85 -28.31
N SER A 146 11.70 -38.16 -29.44
CA SER A 146 11.84 -38.82 -30.76
C SER A 146 13.18 -39.51 -30.90
N SER A 147 14.28 -38.96 -30.38
CA SER A 147 15.62 -39.60 -30.43
C SER A 147 15.71 -40.82 -29.50
N ALA A 148 15.03 -40.82 -28.37
CA ALA A 148 14.93 -41.96 -27.47
C ALA A 148 14.14 -43.12 -28.11
N SER A 149 13.15 -42.84 -28.94
CA SER A 149 12.38 -43.86 -29.69
C SER A 149 13.19 -44.51 -30.82
N VAL A 150 14.10 -43.78 -31.44
CA VAL A 150 14.96 -44.31 -32.53
C VAL A 150 16.07 -45.24 -32.00
N THR A 151 16.54 -45.02 -30.78
CA THR A 151 17.55 -45.91 -30.15
C THR A 151 16.96 -47.22 -29.60
N ALA A 152 15.66 -47.34 -29.43
CA ALA A 152 14.99 -48.55 -28.99
C ALA A 152 14.77 -49.58 -30.11
N ASP A 153 14.95 -49.22 -31.39
CA ASP A 153 14.73 -50.08 -32.55
C ASP A 153 16.02 -50.60 -33.21
N ILE A 154 17.16 -50.61 -32.52
CA ILE A 154 18.37 -51.27 -32.96
C ILE A 154 18.33 -52.69 -32.47
N PRO A 155 18.17 -53.71 -33.37
CA PRO A 155 18.13 -55.12 -32.96
C PRO A 155 19.48 -55.52 -32.39
N PRO A 156 19.54 -56.37 -31.32
CA PRO A 156 20.77 -56.72 -30.57
C PRO A 156 21.70 -57.73 -31.31
N ARG A 157 21.73 -57.72 -32.63
CA ARG A 157 22.44 -58.76 -33.43
C ARG A 157 23.71 -58.29 -34.11
N LEU A 158 24.32 -57.17 -33.76
CA LEU A 158 25.55 -56.72 -34.42
C LEU A 158 26.74 -56.43 -33.48
N VAL A 159 26.77 -57.02 -32.30
CA VAL A 159 27.92 -56.89 -31.36
C VAL A 159 28.61 -58.24 -31.08
N ALA A 160 28.54 -59.16 -32.00
CA ALA A 160 29.31 -60.43 -31.87
C ALA A 160 30.07 -60.70 -33.15
N GLN A 161 31.24 -60.10 -33.33
CA GLN A 161 32.42 -60.69 -34.00
C GLN A 161 33.52 -59.63 -34.17
N ALA A 162 34.33 -59.48 -33.13
CA ALA A 162 35.69 -59.00 -33.29
C ALA A 162 36.64 -60.14 -33.04
N PRO A 163 37.56 -60.45 -33.94
CA PRO A 163 38.50 -61.58 -33.75
C PRO A 163 39.56 -61.23 -32.71
N VAL A 164 39.75 -62.12 -31.78
CA VAL A 164 40.80 -62.04 -30.78
C VAL A 164 42.11 -62.33 -31.51
N SER A 165 43.00 -61.39 -31.69
CA SER A 165 44.38 -61.56 -32.08
C SER A 165 45.20 -61.89 -30.84
N ARG A 166 45.81 -63.10 -30.81
CA ARG A 166 46.76 -63.51 -29.79
C ARG A 166 48.10 -62.82 -29.99
N PRO A 167 48.87 -62.56 -28.92
CA PRO A 167 50.23 -62.03 -29.01
C PRO A 167 51.22 -63.18 -29.20
N LEU A 168 52.28 -62.89 -29.93
CA LEU A 168 53.62 -63.55 -29.85
C LEU A 168 54.47 -62.72 -28.88
#